data_c0838d830db3e98045cd9daedd6b364e
#
_entry.id   c0838d830db3e98045cd9daedd6b364e
#
_cell.length_a   1.000
_cell.length_b   1.000
_cell.length_c   1.000
_cell.angle_alpha   90.00
_cell.angle_beta   90.00
_cell.angle_gamma   90.00
#
_symmetry.space_group_name_H-M   'P 1'
#
loop_
_entity.id
_entity.type
_entity.pdbx_description
1 polymer ?
#
loop_
_entity_poly.entity_id
_entity_poly.type
_entity_poly.pdbx_seq_one_letter_code
_entity_poly.pdbx_strand_id
1 'polypeptide(L)'
;MRLLHYIPFDADDLIPKPEFFTIHSYLHGRMHVARVIVLGAKLLNLVDEPEYATPLWAASYIHDLGRVHDGYCEQHGIWSADKVEGSNELKAILSRGGMQSEHWPMVKTAVIHHCKSHELTERDENFRLTHLLKDADGLDRVRLGDLNPKYLRTPQAHDLVNFAQTLFDFTTNSCDSNDPHLMSHILTNFH
;
A
#
# COMPACT_ATOMS: atom_id res chain seq x y z
N MET A 1 -5.02 13.60 6.66
CA MET A 1 -4.95 12.12 6.69
C MET A 1 -5.08 11.59 8.11
N ARG A 2 -6.31 11.69 8.68
CA ARG A 2 -6.57 11.30 10.08
C ARG A 2 -6.21 9.84 10.38
N LEU A 3 -6.35 8.94 9.41
CA LEU A 3 -6.16 7.49 9.63
C LEU A 3 -4.70 7.09 9.85
N LEU A 4 -3.72 7.82 9.33
CA LEU A 4 -2.32 7.53 9.64
C LEU A 4 -1.93 7.85 11.09
N HIS A 5 -2.73 8.65 11.81
CA HIS A 5 -2.56 8.87 13.25
C HIS A 5 -2.90 7.65 14.11
N TYR A 6 -3.61 6.65 13.56
CA TYR A 6 -3.83 5.37 14.25
C TYR A 6 -2.60 4.45 14.23
N ILE A 7 -1.61 4.75 13.37
CA ILE A 7 -0.37 3.99 13.30
C ILE A 7 0.65 4.67 14.23
N PRO A 8 1.13 4.01 15.28
CA PRO A 8 2.00 4.61 16.31
C PRO A 8 3.46 4.70 15.83
N PHE A 9 3.67 5.30 14.66
CA PHE A 9 4.97 5.50 14.04
C PHE A 9 5.22 6.96 13.71
N ASP A 10 6.50 7.35 13.72
CA ASP A 10 6.93 8.54 13.01
C ASP A 10 6.71 8.36 11.51
N ALA A 11 6.52 9.48 10.80
CA ALA A 11 6.14 9.44 9.39
C ALA A 11 7.05 8.55 8.54
N ASP A 12 8.36 8.60 8.76
CA ASP A 12 9.33 7.88 7.93
C ASP A 12 9.38 6.37 8.21
N ASP A 13 8.87 5.93 9.36
CA ASP A 13 8.70 4.51 9.70
C ASP A 13 7.43 3.89 9.07
N LEU A 14 6.54 4.73 8.49
CA LEU A 14 5.33 4.25 7.80
C LEU A 14 5.62 3.51 6.49
N ILE A 15 6.83 3.64 5.94
CA ILE A 15 7.25 2.99 4.70
C ILE A 15 8.43 2.04 4.92
N PRO A 16 8.56 0.96 4.13
CA PRO A 16 9.64 0.01 4.28
C PRO A 16 11.00 0.62 3.93
N LYS A 17 12.02 0.14 4.63
CA LYS A 17 13.40 0.45 4.30
C LYS A 17 13.82 -0.26 2.99
N PRO A 18 14.82 0.28 2.24
CA PRO A 18 15.27 -0.32 0.98
C PRO A 18 15.66 -1.79 1.08
N GLU A 19 16.30 -2.20 2.18
CA GLU A 19 16.79 -3.57 2.40
C GLU A 19 15.67 -4.62 2.53
N PHE A 20 14.43 -4.21 2.74
CA PHE A 20 13.30 -5.14 2.79
C PHE A 20 12.80 -5.56 1.41
N PHE A 21 13.11 -4.80 0.36
CA PHE A 21 12.74 -5.18 -1.00
C PHE A 21 13.66 -6.29 -1.53
N THR A 22 13.09 -7.25 -2.26
CA THR A 22 13.88 -8.33 -2.88
C THR A 22 14.71 -7.81 -4.05
N ILE A 23 14.19 -6.82 -4.77
CA ILE A 23 14.92 -6.11 -5.83
C ILE A 23 14.85 -4.61 -5.60
N HIS A 24 15.86 -3.90 -6.07
CA HIS A 24 15.78 -2.45 -6.21
C HIS A 24 14.95 -2.10 -7.42
N SER A 25 13.83 -1.41 -7.22
CA SER A 25 12.91 -1.01 -8.29
C SER A 25 12.51 0.46 -8.16
N TYR A 26 12.57 1.20 -9.27
CA TYR A 26 11.99 2.53 -9.35
C TYR A 26 10.47 2.51 -9.53
N LEU A 27 9.93 1.40 -10.07
CA LEU A 27 8.49 1.26 -10.31
C LEU A 27 7.73 0.74 -9.07
N HIS A 28 8.33 -0.21 -8.33
CA HIS A 28 7.67 -0.94 -7.23
C HIS A 28 8.43 -0.81 -5.91
N GLY A 29 9.26 0.22 -5.76
CA GLY A 29 10.07 0.50 -4.57
C GLY A 29 9.37 1.44 -3.58
N ARG A 30 10.18 2.04 -2.68
CA ARG A 30 9.71 2.90 -1.57
C ARG A 30 8.75 4.01 -1.99
N MET A 31 9.02 4.68 -3.13
CA MET A 31 8.19 5.76 -3.63
C MET A 31 6.77 5.30 -3.97
N HIS A 32 6.65 4.14 -4.64
CA HIS A 32 5.37 3.51 -4.91
C HIS A 32 4.64 3.17 -3.61
N VAL A 33 5.29 2.47 -2.69
CA VAL A 33 4.70 2.11 -1.39
C VAL A 33 4.23 3.35 -0.62
N ALA A 34 5.02 4.44 -0.62
CA ALA A 34 4.65 5.69 0.03
C ALA A 34 3.35 6.25 -0.56
N ARG A 35 3.22 6.30 -1.91
CA ARG A 35 1.99 6.76 -2.56
C ARG A 35 0.81 5.85 -2.28
N VAL A 36 0.98 4.53 -2.31
CA VAL A 36 -0.08 3.55 -2.00
C VAL A 36 -0.60 3.75 -0.57
N ILE A 37 0.28 3.98 0.41
CA ILE A 37 -0.12 4.27 1.80
C ILE A 37 -0.93 5.57 1.88
N VAL A 38 -0.48 6.64 1.21
CA VAL A 38 -1.20 7.92 1.19
C VAL A 38 -2.58 7.78 0.52
N LEU A 39 -2.64 7.09 -0.61
CA LEU A 39 -3.89 6.83 -1.35
C LEU A 39 -4.85 5.97 -0.54
N GLY A 40 -4.34 4.92 0.10
CA GLY A 40 -5.12 4.09 1.00
C GLY A 40 -5.69 4.87 2.20
N ALA A 41 -4.89 5.74 2.83
CA ALA A 41 -5.35 6.59 3.92
C ALA A 41 -6.42 7.60 3.48
N LYS A 42 -6.29 8.18 2.28
CA LYS A 42 -7.33 9.07 1.71
C LYS A 42 -8.59 8.29 1.39
N LEU A 43 -8.47 7.10 0.81
CA LEU A 43 -9.61 6.24 0.50
C LEU A 43 -10.38 5.85 1.76
N LEU A 44 -9.69 5.43 2.83
CA LEU A 44 -10.33 5.09 4.10
C LEU A 44 -11.07 6.27 4.72
N ASN A 45 -10.55 7.50 4.61
CA ASN A 45 -11.27 8.68 5.07
C ASN A 45 -12.58 8.92 4.31
N LEU A 46 -12.64 8.53 3.02
CA LEU A 46 -13.84 8.71 2.20
C LEU A 46 -14.88 7.61 2.41
N VAL A 47 -14.45 6.38 2.66
CA VAL A 47 -15.35 5.25 2.94
C VAL A 47 -15.79 5.20 4.41
N ASP A 48 -15.13 5.95 5.30
CA ASP A 48 -15.42 6.01 6.75
C ASP A 48 -15.31 4.63 7.44
N GLU A 49 -14.24 3.89 7.13
CA GLU A 49 -13.99 2.54 7.67
C GLU A 49 -12.66 2.52 8.47
N PRO A 50 -12.58 3.21 9.63
CA PRO A 50 -11.33 3.36 10.40
C PRO A 50 -10.77 2.04 10.93
N GLU A 51 -11.57 0.99 11.08
CA GLU A 51 -11.14 -0.35 11.52
C GLU A 51 -10.14 -0.99 10.56
N TYR A 52 -10.12 -0.59 9.28
CA TYR A 52 -9.13 -1.05 8.32
C TYR A 52 -7.83 -0.22 8.31
N ALA A 53 -7.68 0.79 9.17
CA ALA A 53 -6.50 1.68 9.13
C ALA A 53 -5.18 0.90 9.27
N THR A 54 -5.03 0.16 10.36
CA THR A 54 -3.83 -0.66 10.60
C THR A 54 -3.69 -1.81 9.59
N PRO A 55 -4.74 -2.61 9.30
CA PRO A 55 -4.65 -3.67 8.29
C PRO A 55 -4.27 -3.15 6.90
N LEU A 56 -4.85 -2.03 6.44
CA LEU A 56 -4.54 -1.48 5.11
C LEU A 56 -3.13 -0.90 5.04
N TRP A 57 -2.69 -0.19 6.12
CA TRP A 57 -1.31 0.24 6.20
C TRP A 57 -0.35 -0.95 6.11
N ALA A 58 -0.56 -2.00 6.92
CA ALA A 58 0.29 -3.18 6.93
C ALA A 58 0.32 -3.87 5.55
N ALA A 59 -0.85 -4.05 4.92
CA ALA A 59 -0.95 -4.62 3.59
C ALA A 59 -0.21 -3.74 2.55
N SER A 60 -0.40 -2.42 2.58
CA SER A 60 0.30 -1.48 1.70
C SER A 60 1.81 -1.48 1.91
N TYR A 61 2.26 -1.60 3.18
CA TYR A 61 3.68 -1.65 3.54
C TYR A 61 4.39 -2.86 2.90
N ILE A 62 3.71 -4.02 2.83
CA ILE A 62 4.38 -5.27 2.48
C ILE A 62 4.06 -5.79 1.06
N HIS A 63 3.04 -5.27 0.36
CA HIS A 63 2.46 -5.91 -0.83
C HIS A 63 3.48 -6.25 -1.92
N ASP A 64 4.48 -5.39 -2.13
CA ASP A 64 5.48 -5.52 -3.20
C ASP A 64 6.89 -5.94 -2.73
N LEU A 65 7.09 -6.23 -1.42
CA LEU A 65 8.43 -6.57 -0.88
C LEU A 65 9.03 -7.84 -1.50
N GLY A 66 8.19 -8.74 -1.98
CA GLY A 66 8.58 -10.02 -2.57
C GLY A 66 8.79 -9.99 -4.09
N ARG A 67 8.62 -8.85 -4.76
CA ARG A 67 8.86 -8.76 -6.21
C ARG A 67 10.28 -9.12 -6.59
N VAL A 68 10.42 -9.91 -7.64
CA VAL A 68 11.72 -10.34 -8.21
C VAL A 68 11.99 -9.70 -9.59
N HIS A 69 11.04 -8.99 -10.17
CA HIS A 69 11.15 -8.19 -11.41
C HIS A 69 9.99 -7.20 -11.50
N ASP A 70 10.11 -6.20 -12.39
CA ASP A 70 9.11 -5.15 -12.60
C ASP A 70 7.97 -5.51 -13.56
N GLY A 71 8.05 -6.66 -14.22
CA GLY A 71 7.04 -7.14 -15.16
C GLY A 71 5.78 -7.69 -14.47
N TYR A 72 4.79 -8.06 -15.29
CA TYR A 72 3.57 -8.72 -14.81
C TYR A 72 3.88 -10.00 -14.02
N CYS A 73 3.30 -10.14 -12.84
CA CYS A 73 3.51 -11.28 -11.96
C CYS A 73 2.33 -11.43 -10.99
N GLU A 74 1.68 -12.57 -10.97
CA GLU A 74 0.62 -12.91 -10.00
C GLU A 74 1.14 -13.61 -8.72
N GLN A 75 2.46 -13.80 -8.61
CA GLN A 75 3.06 -14.55 -7.51
C GLN A 75 3.70 -13.64 -6.45
N HIS A 76 4.02 -12.38 -6.78
CA HIS A 76 4.76 -11.53 -5.86
C HIS A 76 4.03 -11.26 -4.54
N GLY A 77 2.70 -11.26 -4.53
CA GLY A 77 1.92 -11.16 -3.29
C GLY A 77 2.14 -12.36 -2.37
N ILE A 78 2.27 -13.59 -2.91
CA ILE A 78 2.62 -14.77 -2.12
C ILE A 78 4.03 -14.60 -1.56
N TRP A 79 5.00 -14.24 -2.39
CA TRP A 79 6.39 -14.05 -1.96
C TRP A 79 6.54 -12.93 -0.92
N SER A 80 5.72 -11.89 -1.02
CA SER A 80 5.68 -10.82 -0.02
C SER A 80 5.15 -11.32 1.33
N ALA A 81 4.08 -12.12 1.33
CA ALA A 81 3.56 -12.73 2.55
C ALA A 81 4.55 -13.73 3.16
N ASP A 82 5.16 -14.60 2.35
CA ASP A 82 6.18 -15.56 2.79
C ASP A 82 7.40 -14.86 3.41
N LYS A 83 7.80 -13.73 2.83
CA LYS A 83 8.89 -12.90 3.35
C LYS A 83 8.60 -12.38 4.76
N VAL A 84 7.37 -11.95 5.01
CA VAL A 84 6.94 -11.54 6.37
C VAL A 84 6.94 -12.74 7.31
N GLU A 85 6.39 -13.88 6.88
CA GLU A 85 6.35 -15.10 7.71
C GLU A 85 7.75 -15.62 8.05
N GLY A 86 8.73 -15.41 7.19
CA GLY A 86 10.14 -15.75 7.41
C GLY A 86 10.95 -14.71 8.19
N SER A 87 10.42 -13.48 8.41
CA SER A 87 11.18 -12.37 9.01
C SER A 87 10.61 -11.95 10.37
N ASN A 88 11.37 -12.18 11.45
CA ASN A 88 11.01 -11.67 12.77
C ASN A 88 11.05 -10.13 12.82
N GLU A 89 11.92 -9.50 12.04
CA GLU A 89 12.03 -8.04 11.96
C GLU A 89 10.78 -7.42 11.34
N LEU A 90 10.31 -7.93 10.19
CA LEU A 90 9.07 -7.45 9.56
C LEU A 90 7.86 -7.66 10.49
N LYS A 91 7.74 -8.83 11.13
CA LYS A 91 6.69 -9.08 12.12
C LYS A 91 6.73 -8.07 13.26
N ALA A 92 7.92 -7.78 13.79
CA ALA A 92 8.08 -6.80 14.87
C ALA A 92 7.71 -5.37 14.42
N ILE A 93 8.05 -4.98 13.19
CA ILE A 93 7.66 -3.68 12.61
C ILE A 93 6.13 -3.60 12.51
N LEU A 94 5.49 -4.59 11.91
CA LEU A 94 4.03 -4.60 11.76
C LEU A 94 3.32 -4.57 13.11
N SER A 95 3.80 -5.34 14.09
CA SER A 95 3.27 -5.33 15.46
C SER A 95 3.44 -3.97 16.14
N ARG A 96 4.60 -3.32 16.02
CA ARG A 96 4.81 -1.95 16.53
C ARG A 96 3.90 -0.94 15.86
N GLY A 97 3.58 -1.14 14.58
CA GLY A 97 2.60 -0.34 13.84
C GLY A 97 1.15 -0.58 14.25
N GLY A 98 0.90 -1.40 15.28
CA GLY A 98 -0.42 -1.67 15.83
C GLY A 98 -1.10 -2.92 15.25
N MET A 99 -0.45 -3.67 14.33
CA MET A 99 -1.02 -4.89 13.79
C MET A 99 -1.07 -5.97 14.87
N GLN A 100 -2.26 -6.52 15.10
CA GLN A 100 -2.50 -7.65 15.98
C GLN A 100 -2.45 -8.97 15.20
N SER A 101 -2.24 -10.10 15.89
CA SER A 101 -2.18 -11.42 15.27
C SER A 101 -3.43 -11.79 14.48
N GLU A 102 -4.60 -11.38 14.96
CA GLU A 102 -5.90 -11.59 14.32
C GLU A 102 -6.08 -10.82 13.00
N HIS A 103 -5.29 -9.77 12.76
CA HIS A 103 -5.30 -9.06 11.48
C HIS A 103 -4.55 -9.82 10.38
N TRP A 104 -3.63 -10.73 10.74
CA TRP A 104 -2.73 -11.35 9.77
C TRP A 104 -3.44 -12.14 8.67
N PRO A 105 -4.48 -12.96 8.94
CA PRO A 105 -5.19 -13.68 7.88
C PRO A 105 -5.77 -12.73 6.82
N MET A 106 -6.36 -11.62 7.26
CA MET A 106 -6.95 -10.61 6.38
C MET A 106 -5.87 -9.87 5.57
N VAL A 107 -4.79 -9.44 6.21
CA VAL A 107 -3.66 -8.77 5.57
C VAL A 107 -3.00 -9.70 4.55
N LYS A 108 -2.74 -10.96 4.93
CA LYS A 108 -2.17 -11.98 4.05
C LYS A 108 -3.05 -12.21 2.80
N THR A 109 -4.36 -12.34 3.00
CA THR A 109 -5.31 -12.49 1.89
C THR A 109 -5.23 -11.29 0.94
N ALA A 110 -5.30 -10.07 1.46
CA ALA A 110 -5.24 -8.86 0.64
C ALA A 110 -3.92 -8.79 -0.16
N VAL A 111 -2.79 -9.06 0.49
CA VAL A 111 -1.47 -9.05 -0.17
C VAL A 111 -1.36 -10.13 -1.24
N ILE A 112 -1.85 -11.35 -0.98
CA ILE A 112 -1.82 -12.43 -1.99
C ILE A 112 -2.70 -12.12 -3.20
N HIS A 113 -3.85 -11.48 -2.97
CA HIS A 113 -4.84 -11.26 -4.03
C HIS A 113 -4.71 -9.90 -4.73
N HIS A 114 -3.90 -8.94 -4.21
CA HIS A 114 -3.80 -7.62 -4.85
C HIS A 114 -3.29 -7.69 -6.30
N CYS A 115 -2.39 -8.61 -6.60
CA CYS A 115 -1.77 -8.75 -7.91
C CYS A 115 -2.47 -9.78 -8.82
N LYS A 116 -3.52 -10.44 -8.35
CA LYS A 116 -4.25 -11.44 -9.15
C LYS A 116 -5.33 -10.80 -10.00
N SER A 117 -5.53 -11.36 -11.20
CA SER A 117 -6.62 -10.99 -12.10
C SER A 117 -8.00 -11.41 -11.55
N HIS A 118 -8.04 -12.49 -10.75
CA HIS A 118 -9.27 -12.92 -10.10
C HIS A 118 -9.68 -11.95 -8.99
N GLU A 119 -10.95 -11.50 -9.02
CA GLU A 119 -11.51 -10.62 -8.02
C GLU A 119 -12.22 -11.42 -6.91
N LEU A 120 -11.93 -11.03 -5.65
CA LEU A 120 -12.73 -11.47 -4.52
C LEU A 120 -14.07 -10.74 -4.52
N THR A 121 -15.11 -11.40 -4.03
CA THR A 121 -16.47 -10.89 -3.94
C THR A 121 -16.91 -10.77 -2.49
N GLU A 122 -18.06 -10.18 -2.22
CA GLU A 122 -18.65 -10.10 -0.88
C GLU A 122 -18.90 -11.47 -0.22
N ARG A 123 -18.82 -12.56 -0.98
CA ARG A 123 -18.93 -13.93 -0.46
C ARG A 123 -17.60 -14.47 0.06
N ASP A 124 -16.51 -13.82 -0.30
CA ASP A 124 -15.16 -14.23 0.09
C ASP A 124 -14.79 -13.51 1.39
N GLU A 125 -14.23 -14.25 2.33
CA GLU A 125 -13.70 -13.67 3.55
C GLU A 125 -12.57 -12.69 3.18
N ASN A 126 -12.53 -11.56 3.89
CA ASN A 126 -11.49 -10.53 3.71
C ASN A 126 -11.48 -9.81 2.33
N PHE A 127 -12.56 -9.92 1.53
CA PHE A 127 -12.65 -9.23 0.25
C PHE A 127 -12.47 -7.70 0.41
N ARG A 128 -13.03 -7.12 1.48
CA ARG A 128 -13.06 -5.67 1.67
C ARG A 128 -11.66 -5.07 1.73
N LEU A 129 -10.75 -5.60 2.56
CA LEU A 129 -9.38 -5.13 2.64
C LEU A 129 -8.65 -5.33 1.29
N THR A 130 -8.92 -6.45 0.60
CA THR A 130 -8.35 -6.71 -0.73
C THR A 130 -8.76 -5.63 -1.73
N HIS A 131 -10.04 -5.23 -1.75
CA HIS A 131 -10.52 -4.17 -2.63
C HIS A 131 -9.89 -2.82 -2.29
N LEU A 132 -9.79 -2.47 -1.00
CA LEU A 132 -9.15 -1.23 -0.57
C LEU A 132 -7.67 -1.18 -0.99
N LEU A 133 -6.94 -2.28 -0.82
CA LEU A 133 -5.53 -2.36 -1.25
C LEU A 133 -5.40 -2.26 -2.77
N LYS A 134 -6.22 -3.04 -3.52
CA LYS A 134 -6.21 -3.02 -4.99
C LYS A 134 -6.59 -1.65 -5.55
N ASP A 135 -7.46 -0.90 -4.89
CA ASP A 135 -7.81 0.44 -5.31
C ASP A 135 -6.70 1.44 -5.01
N ALA A 136 -6.06 1.35 -3.83
CA ALA A 136 -4.92 2.19 -3.49
C ALA A 136 -3.73 1.97 -4.43
N ASP A 137 -3.39 0.71 -4.71
CA ASP A 137 -2.35 0.33 -5.69
C ASP A 137 -2.76 0.70 -7.12
N GLY A 138 -4.03 0.42 -7.47
CA GLY A 138 -4.61 0.75 -8.78
C GLY A 138 -4.61 2.25 -9.08
N LEU A 139 -4.86 3.11 -8.10
CA LEU A 139 -4.77 4.56 -8.24
C LEU A 139 -3.34 5.02 -8.57
N ASP A 140 -2.30 4.37 -8.00
CA ASP A 140 -0.91 4.70 -8.32
C ASP A 140 -0.47 4.25 -9.72
N ARG A 141 -1.32 3.58 -10.50
CA ARG A 141 -1.05 3.30 -11.93
C ARG A 141 -0.96 4.55 -12.79
N VAL A 142 -1.30 5.73 -12.26
CA VAL A 142 -0.95 7.02 -12.90
C VAL A 142 0.53 7.08 -13.25
N ARG A 143 1.42 6.46 -12.45
CA ARG A 143 2.87 6.36 -12.71
C ARG A 143 3.23 5.59 -13.99
N LEU A 144 2.34 4.71 -14.43
CA LEU A 144 2.50 3.89 -15.64
C LEU A 144 1.80 4.50 -16.86
N GLY A 145 0.98 5.55 -16.64
CA GLY A 145 0.18 6.19 -17.69
C GLY A 145 -0.98 5.33 -18.19
N ASP A 146 -1.36 4.28 -17.44
CA ASP A 146 -2.38 3.31 -17.84
C ASP A 146 -3.50 3.13 -16.80
N LEU A 147 -3.65 4.06 -15.85
CA LEU A 147 -4.78 4.03 -14.91
C LEU A 147 -6.10 4.03 -15.70
N ASN A 148 -6.87 2.97 -15.52
CA ASN A 148 -8.23 2.88 -16.04
C ASN A 148 -9.22 2.82 -14.87
N PRO A 149 -10.02 3.90 -14.63
CA PRO A 149 -10.95 3.96 -13.49
C PRO A 149 -11.97 2.82 -13.45
N LYS A 150 -12.27 2.18 -14.59
CA LYS A 150 -13.19 1.03 -14.64
C LYS A 150 -12.74 -0.17 -13.78
N TYR A 151 -11.46 -0.22 -13.44
CA TYR A 151 -10.90 -1.27 -12.59
C TYR A 151 -10.82 -0.90 -11.10
N LEU A 152 -11.27 0.30 -10.73
CA LEU A 152 -11.45 0.69 -9.34
C LEU A 152 -12.76 0.08 -8.80
N ARG A 153 -12.71 -0.47 -7.59
CA ARG A 153 -13.79 -1.30 -7.01
C ARG A 153 -14.72 -0.49 -6.13
N THR A 154 -14.16 0.52 -5.47
CA THR A 154 -14.97 1.38 -4.59
C THR A 154 -15.35 2.67 -5.30
N PRO A 155 -16.61 3.13 -5.17
CA PRO A 155 -17.01 4.41 -5.78
C PRO A 155 -16.10 5.57 -5.36
N GLN A 156 -15.68 5.62 -4.10
CA GLN A 156 -14.82 6.67 -3.56
C GLN A 156 -13.40 6.69 -4.17
N ALA A 157 -12.91 5.55 -4.68
CA ALA A 157 -11.62 5.52 -5.37
C ALA A 157 -11.67 6.34 -6.68
N HIS A 158 -12.82 6.42 -7.37
CA HIS A 158 -12.96 7.26 -8.56
C HIS A 158 -12.74 8.74 -8.26
N ASP A 159 -13.14 9.20 -7.06
CA ASP A 159 -12.95 10.60 -6.63
C ASP A 159 -11.48 10.94 -6.38
N LEU A 160 -10.62 9.93 -6.22
CA LEU A 160 -9.20 10.09 -5.93
C LEU A 160 -8.30 10.11 -7.17
N VAL A 161 -8.81 9.89 -8.38
CA VAL A 161 -7.99 9.83 -9.61
C VAL A 161 -7.15 11.10 -9.81
N ASN A 162 -7.76 12.27 -9.69
CA ASN A 162 -7.03 13.53 -9.81
C ASN A 162 -6.03 13.75 -8.67
N PHE A 163 -6.38 13.32 -7.46
CA PHE A 163 -5.47 13.36 -6.32
C PHE A 163 -4.26 12.45 -6.55
N ALA A 164 -4.46 11.24 -7.07
CA ALA A 164 -3.39 10.31 -7.40
C ALA A 164 -2.40 10.91 -8.41
N GLN A 165 -2.91 11.58 -9.46
CA GLN A 165 -2.06 12.27 -10.43
C GLN A 165 -1.25 13.39 -9.76
N THR A 166 -1.89 14.24 -8.95
CA THR A 166 -1.20 15.32 -8.24
C THR A 166 -0.12 14.78 -7.30
N LEU A 167 -0.40 13.70 -6.57
CA LEU A 167 0.56 13.05 -5.68
C LEU A 167 1.74 12.46 -6.46
N PHE A 168 1.48 11.82 -7.61
CA PHE A 168 2.52 11.30 -8.49
C PHE A 168 3.41 12.42 -9.03
N ASP A 169 2.83 13.49 -9.57
CA ASP A 169 3.56 14.62 -10.12
C ASP A 169 4.46 15.28 -9.07
N PHE A 170 3.93 15.49 -7.85
CA PHE A 170 4.71 16.03 -6.75
C PHE A 170 5.88 15.09 -6.37
N THR A 171 5.60 13.82 -6.14
CA THR A 171 6.62 12.88 -5.69
C THR A 171 7.72 12.66 -6.73
N THR A 172 7.37 12.70 -8.03
CA THR A 172 8.33 12.57 -9.13
C THR A 172 9.23 13.79 -9.27
N ASN A 173 8.69 14.99 -9.05
CA ASN A 173 9.43 16.24 -9.27
C ASN A 173 10.15 16.76 -8.03
N SER A 174 9.73 16.34 -6.82
CA SER A 174 10.16 16.98 -5.57
C SER A 174 10.70 16.01 -4.52
N CYS A 175 10.68 14.69 -4.76
CA CYS A 175 11.14 13.70 -3.80
C CYS A 175 12.24 12.80 -4.36
N ASP A 176 13.16 12.38 -3.49
CA ASP A 176 14.12 11.29 -3.76
C ASP A 176 13.64 10.01 -3.06
N SER A 177 13.59 8.91 -3.79
CA SER A 177 13.22 7.60 -3.24
C SER A 177 14.19 7.09 -2.15
N ASN A 178 15.43 7.59 -2.14
CA ASN A 178 16.46 7.26 -1.15
C ASN A 178 16.45 8.20 0.06
N ASP A 179 15.67 9.29 0.02
CA ASP A 179 15.56 10.22 1.15
C ASP A 179 15.03 9.46 2.39
N PRO A 180 15.75 9.45 3.52
CA PRO A 180 15.26 8.87 4.76
C PRO A 180 13.97 9.56 5.25
N HIS A 181 13.76 10.83 4.90
CA HIS A 181 12.59 11.65 5.28
C HIS A 181 11.50 11.70 4.20
N LEU A 182 11.50 10.75 3.27
CA LEU A 182 10.57 10.70 2.15
C LEU A 182 9.10 10.84 2.58
N MET A 183 8.66 10.05 3.56
CA MET A 183 7.26 10.05 3.96
C MET A 183 6.89 11.34 4.72
N SER A 184 7.77 11.84 5.57
CA SER A 184 7.60 13.14 6.22
C SER A 184 7.44 14.27 5.21
N HIS A 185 8.24 14.26 4.13
CA HIS A 185 8.16 15.26 3.07
C HIS A 185 6.83 15.17 2.32
N ILE A 186 6.38 13.96 1.97
CA ILE A 186 5.07 13.75 1.32
C ILE A 186 3.94 14.23 2.24
N LEU A 187 3.94 13.80 3.51
CA LEU A 187 2.86 14.13 4.44
C LEU A 187 2.76 15.64 4.75
N THR A 188 3.88 16.36 4.74
CA THR A 188 3.88 17.82 4.92
C THR A 188 3.12 18.54 3.80
N ASN A 189 3.08 17.99 2.60
CA ASN A 189 2.45 18.60 1.43
C ASN A 189 1.05 18.05 1.12
N PHE A 190 0.66 16.91 1.70
CA PHE A 190 -0.61 16.22 1.42
C PHE A 190 -1.36 15.84 2.71
N HIS A 191 -1.82 16.83 3.47
CA HIS A 191 -2.58 16.67 4.73
C HIS A 191 -4.02 16.19 4.51
#